data_bdcca07820b4585a14a19f07d264e6f6
#
_entry.id   bdcca07820b4585a14a19f07d264e6f6
#
_cell.length_a   1.000
_cell.length_b   1.000
_cell.length_c   1.000
_cell.angle_alpha   90.00
_cell.angle_beta   90.00
_cell.angle_gamma   90.00
#
_symmetry.space_group_name_H-M   'P 1'
#
loop_
_entity.id
_entity.type
_entity.pdbx_description
1 polymer ?
#
loop_
_entity_poly.entity_id
_entity_poly.type
_entity_poly.pdbx_seq_one_letter_code
_entity_poly.pdbx_strand_id
1 'polypeptide(L)'
;MKIPIRERRLRWLGLKLGLVVGFSGAAGLVLPEAVLAEQPSPSSTIRVRVNNYSRASDRVLASAEHEANRIFGRAGLAVVWLNCPPGHSNPVQPDSCHEAPGPTDIILRVLSAPARTKFQDSVFGFAVYPHLASVFYDRMLKRAISDDAEFEAQFLLGCAIAHEIGHLLLGSNGHSGSGVMRARWERKQIRQAMTGALLFTPEQARLIQAEAQTRTQTRLQAAGLKEYRKMMVDHRAEPASDSTE
;
A
#
# COMPACT_ATOMS: atom_id res chain seq x y z
N MET A 1 3.72 27.39 48.58
CA MET A 1 3.65 26.00 49.04
C MET A 1 4.80 25.24 48.38
N LYS A 2 5.90 24.98 49.13
CA LYS A 2 7.16 24.41 48.64
C LYS A 2 7.11 22.91 48.79
N ILE A 3 7.40 22.16 47.73
CA ILE A 3 7.51 20.71 47.74
C ILE A 3 9.00 20.34 47.77
N PRO A 4 9.47 19.47 48.66
CA PRO A 4 10.90 19.18 48.82
C PRO A 4 11.35 18.04 47.86
N ILE A 5 12.54 18.25 47.29
CA ILE A 5 13.31 17.34 46.51
C ILE A 5 13.92 16.27 47.42
N ARG A 6 13.67 14.98 47.13
CA ARG A 6 14.21 13.84 47.89
C ARG A 6 15.41 13.28 47.15
N GLU A 7 16.60 13.62 47.64
CA GLU A 7 17.87 13.00 47.22
C GLU A 7 17.92 11.51 47.58
N ARG A 8 18.22 10.65 46.67
CA ARG A 8 18.59 9.26 46.94
C ARG A 8 20.11 9.12 46.86
N ARG A 9 20.69 8.86 48.02
CA ARG A 9 22.13 8.58 48.21
C ARG A 9 22.54 7.28 47.50
N LEU A 10 23.61 7.38 46.73
CA LEU A 10 24.39 6.28 46.22
C LEU A 10 25.15 5.61 47.38
N ARG A 11 24.94 4.30 47.58
CA ARG A 11 25.79 3.48 48.46
C ARG A 11 26.81 2.73 47.60
N TRP A 12 28.04 3.14 47.79
CA TRP A 12 29.23 2.36 47.35
C TRP A 12 29.43 1.19 48.30
N LEU A 13 29.58 -0.01 47.79
CA LEU A 13 30.06 -1.18 48.49
C LEU A 13 31.16 -1.88 47.72
N GLY A 14 32.34 -1.73 48.26
CA GLY A 14 33.35 -2.72 48.55
C GLY A 14 33.86 -3.59 47.42
N LEU A 15 35.01 -3.21 46.91
CA LEU A 15 35.94 -4.01 46.10
C LEU A 15 36.50 -5.17 46.94
N LYS A 16 36.33 -6.41 46.54
CA LYS A 16 37.16 -7.53 46.96
C LYS A 16 37.93 -8.12 45.76
N LEU A 17 39.22 -7.91 45.82
CA LEU A 17 40.24 -8.40 44.93
C LEU A 17 40.39 -9.91 45.20
N GLY A 18 40.08 -10.75 44.25
CA GLY A 18 40.35 -12.20 44.24
C GLY A 18 41.20 -12.53 43.03
N LEU A 19 42.48 -12.82 43.30
CA LEU A 19 43.45 -13.31 42.33
C LEU A 19 43.17 -14.80 42.08
N VAL A 20 42.86 -15.21 40.84
CA VAL A 20 42.86 -16.59 40.37
C VAL A 20 43.67 -16.70 39.07
N VAL A 21 44.69 -17.52 39.21
CA VAL A 21 45.70 -17.87 38.19
C VAL A 21 45.08 -18.71 37.07
N GLY A 22 45.43 -18.43 35.87
CA GLY A 22 45.64 -19.16 34.66
C GLY A 22 44.80 -20.36 34.29
N PHE A 23 44.12 -20.26 33.16
CA PHE A 23 43.96 -21.37 32.21
C PHE A 23 43.91 -20.78 30.80
N SER A 24 44.98 -21.02 30.01
CA SER A 24 45.02 -20.73 28.59
C SER A 24 44.14 -21.69 27.83
N GLY A 25 42.91 -21.26 27.54
CA GLY A 25 42.03 -21.91 26.59
C GLY A 25 41.69 -20.89 25.51
N ALA A 26 42.15 -21.11 24.29
CA ALA A 26 41.76 -20.35 23.12
C ALA A 26 40.27 -20.63 22.84
N ALA A 27 39.40 -19.91 23.53
CA ALA A 27 37.98 -19.85 23.18
C ALA A 27 37.83 -18.86 22.02
N GLY A 28 37.66 -19.37 20.81
CA GLY A 28 37.24 -18.59 19.66
C GLY A 28 35.94 -17.87 20.01
N LEU A 29 36.00 -16.57 20.08
CA LEU A 29 34.83 -15.69 20.14
C LEU A 29 34.05 -15.85 18.81
N VAL A 30 33.10 -16.79 18.80
CA VAL A 30 32.06 -16.79 17.77
C VAL A 30 31.15 -15.61 18.11
N LEU A 31 31.43 -14.47 17.46
CA LEU A 31 30.48 -13.35 17.44
C LEU A 31 29.19 -13.89 16.78
N PRO A 32 28.01 -13.73 17.39
CA PRO A 32 26.78 -14.03 16.68
C PRO A 32 26.74 -13.07 15.47
N GLU A 33 26.86 -13.65 14.30
CA GLU A 33 26.55 -12.96 13.04
C GLU A 33 25.12 -12.46 13.20
N ALA A 34 24.97 -11.13 13.33
CA ALA A 34 23.67 -10.50 13.32
C ALA A 34 23.05 -10.84 11.95
N VAL A 35 22.20 -11.85 11.94
CA VAL A 35 21.31 -12.13 10.80
C VAL A 35 20.49 -10.85 10.64
N LEU A 36 20.96 -9.97 9.78
CA LEU A 36 20.13 -8.90 9.21
C LEU A 36 18.93 -9.64 8.63
N ALA A 37 17.80 -9.59 9.34
CA ALA A 37 16.54 -10.10 8.81
C ALA A 37 16.29 -9.33 7.53
N GLU A 38 16.63 -9.96 6.40
CA GLU A 38 16.35 -9.48 5.07
C GLU A 38 14.84 -9.24 5.02
N GLN A 39 14.46 -7.96 4.96
CA GLN A 39 13.05 -7.61 4.79
C GLN A 39 12.61 -8.29 3.50
N PRO A 40 11.63 -9.19 3.51
CA PRO A 40 11.23 -9.90 2.30
C PRO A 40 10.89 -8.85 1.26
N SER A 41 11.63 -8.87 0.16
CA SER A 41 11.33 -8.04 -1.02
C SER A 41 9.85 -8.28 -1.35
N PRO A 42 9.04 -7.25 -1.58
CA PRO A 42 7.62 -7.45 -1.85
C PRO A 42 7.47 -8.39 -3.05
N SER A 43 7.03 -9.62 -2.76
CA SER A 43 6.95 -10.71 -3.75
C SER A 43 5.87 -10.47 -4.82
N SER A 44 5.06 -9.42 -4.64
CA SER A 44 3.93 -9.11 -5.51
C SER A 44 3.76 -7.60 -5.66
N THR A 45 3.42 -7.21 -6.88
CA THR A 45 3.24 -5.80 -7.25
C THR A 45 1.87 -5.61 -7.91
N ILE A 46 1.13 -4.60 -7.47
CA ILE A 46 -0.05 -4.10 -8.18
C ILE A 46 0.27 -2.75 -8.84
N ARG A 47 -0.42 -2.45 -9.94
CA ARG A 47 -0.36 -1.15 -10.61
C ARG A 47 -1.68 -0.42 -10.38
N VAL A 48 -1.60 0.81 -9.87
CA VAL A 48 -2.77 1.66 -9.62
C VAL A 48 -2.75 2.83 -10.58
N ARG A 49 -3.76 2.91 -11.44
CA ARG A 49 -3.99 4.03 -12.36
C ARG A 49 -4.87 5.06 -11.68
N VAL A 50 -4.31 6.22 -11.38
CA VAL A 50 -4.98 7.29 -10.63
C VAL A 50 -5.62 8.28 -11.58
N ASN A 51 -6.94 8.42 -11.49
CA ASN A 51 -7.70 9.41 -12.22
C ASN A 51 -8.29 10.43 -11.22
N ASN A 52 -7.77 11.64 -11.23
CA ASN A 52 -8.24 12.70 -10.35
C ASN A 52 -9.36 13.51 -11.01
N TYR A 53 -10.59 13.31 -10.56
CA TYR A 53 -11.78 14.10 -10.93
C TYR A 53 -12.19 15.06 -9.81
N SER A 54 -11.34 15.24 -8.79
CA SER A 54 -11.59 16.08 -7.64
C SER A 54 -10.81 17.40 -7.73
N ARG A 55 -10.86 18.20 -6.65
CA ARG A 55 -10.03 19.40 -6.49
C ARG A 55 -8.74 19.14 -5.71
N ALA A 56 -8.42 17.87 -5.42
CA ALA A 56 -7.16 17.54 -4.78
C ALA A 56 -6.00 17.99 -5.67
N SER A 57 -5.06 18.74 -5.10
CA SER A 57 -3.84 19.15 -5.79
C SER A 57 -2.90 17.96 -5.99
N ASP A 58 -1.97 18.06 -6.94
CA ASP A 58 -0.95 17.02 -7.16
C ASP A 58 -0.14 16.74 -5.89
N ARG A 59 0.11 17.76 -5.07
CA ARG A 59 0.77 17.62 -3.78
C ARG A 59 -0.04 16.74 -2.81
N VAL A 60 -1.34 16.96 -2.72
CA VAL A 60 -2.25 16.17 -1.88
C VAL A 60 -2.28 14.73 -2.37
N LEU A 61 -2.36 14.52 -3.69
CA LEU A 61 -2.34 13.18 -4.28
C LEU A 61 -1.03 12.46 -3.99
N ALA A 62 0.11 13.10 -4.23
CA ALA A 62 1.42 12.50 -3.95
C ALA A 62 1.57 12.10 -2.48
N SER A 63 1.08 12.94 -1.55
CA SER A 63 1.09 12.62 -0.12
C SER A 63 0.15 11.45 0.21
N ALA A 64 -1.02 11.39 -0.41
CA ALA A 64 -1.98 10.29 -0.23
C ALA A 64 -1.45 8.97 -0.80
N GLU A 65 -0.81 9.00 -1.97
CA GLU A 65 -0.13 7.85 -2.57
C GLU A 65 1.02 7.35 -1.68
N HIS A 66 1.80 8.28 -1.12
CA HIS A 66 2.87 7.93 -0.17
C HIS A 66 2.31 7.22 1.07
N GLU A 67 1.23 7.73 1.66
CA GLU A 67 0.60 7.11 2.82
C GLU A 67 -0.01 5.74 2.48
N ALA A 68 -0.72 5.62 1.35
CA ALA A 68 -1.24 4.35 0.88
C ALA A 68 -0.11 3.34 0.63
N ASN A 69 0.99 3.79 0.01
CA ASN A 69 2.18 2.97 -0.23
C ASN A 69 2.80 2.46 1.08
N ARG A 70 2.86 3.31 2.11
CA ARG A 70 3.31 2.94 3.45
C ARG A 70 2.43 1.85 4.06
N ILE A 71 1.10 1.98 3.93
CA ILE A 71 0.12 1.01 4.45
C ILE A 71 0.26 -0.35 3.74
N PHE A 72 0.35 -0.35 2.40
CA PHE A 72 0.55 -1.57 1.61
C PHE A 72 1.93 -2.19 1.84
N GLY A 73 2.99 -1.39 1.94
CA GLY A 73 4.33 -1.86 2.26
C GLY A 73 4.39 -2.59 3.60
N ARG A 74 3.64 -2.11 4.60
CA ARG A 74 3.48 -2.82 5.89
C ARG A 74 2.70 -4.13 5.75
N ALA A 75 1.88 -4.26 4.73
CA ALA A 75 1.21 -5.52 4.36
C ALA A 75 2.05 -6.40 3.41
N GLY A 76 3.30 -6.02 3.08
CA GLY A 76 4.18 -6.79 2.18
C GLY A 76 3.80 -6.70 0.70
N LEU A 77 3.08 -5.67 0.29
CA LEU A 77 2.67 -5.42 -1.09
C LEU A 77 3.34 -4.17 -1.66
N ALA A 78 3.95 -4.27 -2.85
CA ALA A 78 4.42 -3.13 -3.61
C ALA A 78 3.30 -2.55 -4.48
N VAL A 79 3.27 -1.21 -4.60
CA VAL A 79 2.33 -0.51 -5.46
C VAL A 79 3.09 0.39 -6.42
N VAL A 80 2.77 0.29 -7.71
CA VAL A 80 3.25 1.19 -8.75
C VAL A 80 2.11 2.14 -9.12
N TRP A 81 2.32 3.43 -8.89
CA TRP A 81 1.35 4.48 -9.18
C TRP A 81 1.55 5.00 -10.60
N LEU A 82 0.44 5.18 -11.32
CA LEU A 82 0.40 5.75 -12.66
C LEU A 82 -0.68 6.84 -12.69
N ASN A 83 -0.26 8.09 -12.68
CA ASN A 83 -1.17 9.22 -12.76
C ASN A 83 -1.70 9.37 -14.18
N CYS A 84 -3.00 9.15 -14.36
CA CYS A 84 -3.73 9.22 -15.61
C CYS A 84 -4.74 10.37 -15.52
N PRO A 85 -4.36 11.60 -15.91
CA PRO A 85 -5.29 12.74 -15.87
C PRO A 85 -6.52 12.46 -16.74
N PRO A 86 -7.72 12.88 -16.30
CA PRO A 86 -8.94 12.67 -17.06
C PRO A 86 -8.92 13.50 -18.37
N GLY A 87 -9.31 12.87 -19.47
CA GLY A 87 -9.42 13.50 -20.80
C GLY A 87 -8.49 12.88 -21.84
N HIS A 88 -9.03 12.65 -23.03
CA HIS A 88 -8.32 12.04 -24.15
C HIS A 88 -7.36 12.99 -24.89
N SER A 89 -7.23 14.23 -24.41
CA SER A 89 -6.59 15.33 -25.14
C SER A 89 -5.15 15.65 -24.71
N ASN A 90 -4.58 14.86 -23.79
CA ASN A 90 -3.19 15.11 -23.39
C ASN A 90 -2.24 14.20 -24.18
N PRO A 91 -1.48 14.73 -25.16
CA PRO A 91 -0.56 13.94 -25.99
C PRO A 91 0.63 13.35 -25.21
N VAL A 92 0.75 13.69 -23.93
CA VAL A 92 1.84 13.24 -23.05
C VAL A 92 1.40 12.09 -22.13
N GLN A 93 0.16 11.58 -22.26
CA GLN A 93 -0.26 10.46 -21.45
C GLN A 93 0.45 9.17 -21.88
N PRO A 94 0.96 8.38 -20.91
CA PRO A 94 1.49 7.05 -21.22
C PRO A 94 0.41 6.16 -21.85
N ASP A 95 0.75 5.39 -22.87
CA ASP A 95 -0.15 4.42 -23.52
C ASP A 95 -0.83 3.50 -22.51
N SER A 96 -0.12 3.18 -21.43
CA SER A 96 -0.63 2.36 -20.33
C SER A 96 -1.85 2.94 -19.60
N CYS A 97 -2.17 4.23 -19.74
CA CYS A 97 -3.42 4.83 -19.23
C CYS A 97 -4.65 4.44 -20.05
N HIS A 98 -4.46 4.10 -21.33
CA HIS A 98 -5.53 3.77 -22.29
C HIS A 98 -5.72 2.27 -22.51
N GLU A 99 -4.74 1.46 -22.10
CA GLU A 99 -4.85 0.00 -22.19
C GLU A 99 -5.99 -0.55 -21.33
N ALA A 100 -6.59 -1.67 -21.76
CA ALA A 100 -7.49 -2.41 -20.89
C ALA A 100 -6.76 -2.85 -19.60
N PRO A 101 -7.41 -2.75 -18.41
CA PRO A 101 -6.77 -3.15 -17.17
C PRO A 101 -6.47 -4.66 -17.18
N GLY A 102 -5.21 -5.00 -16.89
CA GLY A 102 -4.79 -6.38 -16.68
C GLY A 102 -5.09 -6.88 -15.26
N PRO A 103 -4.80 -8.14 -14.96
CA PRO A 103 -5.12 -8.74 -13.66
C PRO A 103 -4.53 -8.00 -12.45
N THR A 104 -3.34 -7.41 -12.59
CA THR A 104 -2.67 -6.66 -11.53
C THR A 104 -3.03 -5.18 -11.49
N ASP A 105 -3.88 -4.70 -12.42
CA ASP A 105 -4.23 -3.29 -12.52
C ASP A 105 -5.45 -2.96 -11.68
N ILE A 106 -5.40 -1.81 -11.03
CA ILE A 106 -6.51 -1.20 -10.31
C ILE A 106 -6.71 0.21 -10.86
N ILE A 107 -7.96 0.57 -11.12
CA ILE A 107 -8.35 1.92 -11.51
C ILE A 107 -8.82 2.64 -10.25
N LEU A 108 -8.11 3.66 -9.84
CA LEU A 108 -8.48 4.54 -8.74
C LEU A 108 -9.09 5.83 -9.28
N ARG A 109 -10.27 6.17 -8.81
CA ARG A 109 -10.91 7.46 -9.06
C ARG A 109 -10.93 8.29 -7.78
N VAL A 110 -10.34 9.46 -7.82
CA VAL A 110 -10.47 10.47 -6.76
C VAL A 110 -11.56 11.46 -7.20
N LEU A 111 -12.66 11.49 -6.47
CA LEU A 111 -13.89 12.18 -6.86
C LEU A 111 -14.20 13.32 -5.89
N SER A 112 -14.84 14.38 -6.39
CA SER A 112 -15.62 15.27 -5.54
C SER A 112 -16.92 14.56 -5.11
N ALA A 113 -17.32 14.73 -3.86
CA ALA A 113 -18.58 14.16 -3.39
C ALA A 113 -19.74 14.83 -4.13
N PRO A 114 -20.62 14.09 -4.81
CA PRO A 114 -21.79 14.69 -5.45
C PRO A 114 -22.72 15.30 -4.40
N ALA A 115 -23.32 16.44 -4.73
CA ALA A 115 -24.22 17.18 -3.85
C ALA A 115 -25.43 16.33 -3.40
N ARG A 116 -25.85 15.36 -4.23
CA ARG A 116 -26.87 14.38 -3.91
C ARG A 116 -26.33 12.97 -4.21
N THR A 117 -26.20 12.16 -3.19
CA THR A 117 -25.72 10.77 -3.29
C THR A 117 -26.58 9.88 -2.41
N LYS A 118 -26.75 8.63 -2.81
CA LYS A 118 -27.37 7.58 -1.98
C LYS A 118 -26.44 7.14 -0.84
N PHE A 119 -25.16 7.49 -0.89
CA PHE A 119 -24.20 7.15 0.14
C PHE A 119 -24.28 8.11 1.31
N GLN A 120 -24.25 7.59 2.54
CA GLN A 120 -24.15 8.39 3.75
C GLN A 120 -22.83 9.21 3.75
N ASP A 121 -22.81 10.36 4.43
CA ASP A 121 -21.61 11.20 4.53
C ASP A 121 -20.42 10.52 5.21
N SER A 122 -20.67 9.45 5.97
CA SER A 122 -19.63 8.63 6.59
C SER A 122 -18.92 7.66 5.64
N VAL A 123 -19.41 7.49 4.41
CA VAL A 123 -18.81 6.62 3.38
C VAL A 123 -17.75 7.42 2.64
N PHE A 124 -16.49 7.02 2.76
CA PHE A 124 -15.36 7.71 2.15
C PHE A 124 -15.08 7.28 0.71
N GLY A 125 -15.58 6.11 0.31
CA GLY A 125 -15.37 5.57 -1.01
C GLY A 125 -16.25 4.36 -1.28
N PHE A 126 -15.97 3.69 -2.38
CA PHE A 126 -16.55 2.40 -2.73
C PHE A 126 -15.64 1.66 -3.71
N ALA A 127 -15.71 0.34 -3.66
CA ALA A 127 -14.99 -0.54 -4.57
C ALA A 127 -15.97 -1.35 -5.43
N VAL A 128 -15.60 -1.56 -6.70
CA VAL A 128 -16.31 -2.43 -7.64
C VAL A 128 -15.32 -3.47 -8.16
N TYR A 129 -15.50 -4.70 -7.72
CA TYR A 129 -14.65 -5.82 -8.12
C TYR A 129 -14.66 -6.00 -9.65
N PRO A 130 -13.57 -6.37 -10.30
CA PRO A 130 -12.27 -6.67 -9.68
C PRO A 130 -11.25 -5.51 -9.71
N HIS A 131 -11.54 -4.37 -10.34
CA HIS A 131 -10.50 -3.40 -10.69
C HIS A 131 -10.76 -1.95 -10.27
N LEU A 132 -11.97 -1.58 -9.84
CA LEU A 132 -12.32 -0.17 -9.63
C LEU A 132 -12.45 0.18 -8.17
N ALA A 133 -11.64 1.14 -7.72
CA ALA A 133 -11.77 1.84 -6.44
C ALA A 133 -12.14 3.31 -6.69
N SER A 134 -12.98 3.88 -5.83
CA SER A 134 -13.36 5.29 -5.89
C SER A 134 -13.35 5.89 -4.49
N VAL A 135 -12.79 7.09 -4.32
CA VAL A 135 -12.71 7.79 -3.04
C VAL A 135 -13.23 9.22 -3.18
N PHE A 136 -13.88 9.76 -2.13
CA PHE A 136 -14.49 11.09 -2.12
C PHE A 136 -13.62 12.08 -1.34
N TYR A 137 -12.78 12.88 -2.02
CA TYR A 137 -11.87 13.83 -1.39
C TYR A 137 -12.57 14.88 -0.51
N ASP A 138 -13.68 15.45 -0.97
CA ASP A 138 -14.42 16.47 -0.22
C ASP A 138 -14.93 15.96 1.14
N ARG A 139 -15.13 14.64 1.27
CA ARG A 139 -15.53 14.02 2.54
C ARG A 139 -14.37 13.91 3.52
N MET A 140 -13.13 13.76 3.01
CA MET A 140 -11.92 13.82 3.85
C MET A 140 -11.74 15.21 4.43
N LEU A 141 -11.89 16.27 3.61
CA LEU A 141 -11.83 17.66 4.07
C LEU A 141 -12.88 17.95 5.16
N LYS A 142 -14.12 17.50 4.98
CA LYS A 142 -15.19 17.66 5.98
C LYS A 142 -14.97 16.85 7.26
N ARG A 143 -14.17 15.79 7.19
CA ARG A 143 -13.92 14.89 8.31
C ARG A 143 -12.69 15.28 9.11
N ALA A 144 -11.84 16.15 8.60
CA ALA A 144 -10.70 16.68 9.30
C ALA A 144 -11.13 17.30 10.65
N ILE A 145 -10.35 17.06 11.69
CA ILE A 145 -10.61 17.52 13.06
C ILE A 145 -9.65 18.62 13.52
N SER A 146 -8.63 18.91 12.70
CA SER A 146 -7.64 19.96 12.92
C SER A 146 -8.00 21.24 12.15
N ASP A 147 -7.36 22.35 12.50
CA ASP A 147 -7.51 23.62 11.79
C ASP A 147 -6.88 23.58 10.39
N ASP A 148 -5.91 22.68 10.16
CA ASP A 148 -5.35 22.40 8.84
C ASP A 148 -6.03 21.17 8.20
N ALA A 149 -7.23 21.41 7.71
CA ALA A 149 -8.05 20.35 7.11
C ALA A 149 -7.41 19.73 5.86
N GLU A 150 -6.66 20.47 5.05
CA GLU A 150 -6.01 19.95 3.85
C GLU A 150 -4.84 19.02 4.22
N PHE A 151 -4.03 19.41 5.21
CA PHE A 151 -2.95 18.58 5.71
C PHE A 151 -3.47 17.26 6.30
N GLU A 152 -4.57 17.30 7.06
CA GLU A 152 -5.17 16.08 7.59
C GLU A 152 -5.83 15.24 6.49
N ALA A 153 -6.52 15.87 5.55
CA ALA A 153 -7.25 15.19 4.48
C ALA A 153 -6.33 14.35 3.58
N GLN A 154 -5.06 14.74 3.35
CA GLN A 154 -4.12 13.94 2.56
C GLN A 154 -3.83 12.57 3.18
N PHE A 155 -3.68 12.49 4.52
CA PHE A 155 -3.50 11.21 5.21
C PHE A 155 -4.77 10.38 5.21
N LEU A 156 -5.92 11.01 5.46
CA LEU A 156 -7.22 10.34 5.38
C LEU A 156 -7.49 9.81 3.97
N LEU A 157 -7.11 10.54 2.94
CA LEU A 157 -7.22 10.11 1.55
C LEU A 157 -6.35 8.88 1.30
N GLY A 158 -5.10 8.86 1.73
CA GLY A 158 -4.22 7.71 1.62
C GLY A 158 -4.78 6.46 2.32
N CYS A 159 -5.31 6.63 3.53
CA CYS A 159 -5.99 5.55 4.26
C CYS A 159 -7.25 5.08 3.54
N ALA A 160 -8.06 5.98 2.96
CA ALA A 160 -9.27 5.61 2.22
C ALA A 160 -8.92 4.89 0.91
N ILE A 161 -7.88 5.32 0.21
CA ILE A 161 -7.35 4.59 -0.95
C ILE A 161 -6.96 3.17 -0.57
N ALA A 162 -6.21 3.01 0.54
CA ALA A 162 -5.83 1.68 1.02
C ALA A 162 -7.06 0.83 1.41
N HIS A 163 -8.09 1.44 2.01
CA HIS A 163 -9.35 0.78 2.36
C HIS A 163 -10.07 0.26 1.10
N GLU A 164 -10.31 1.13 0.11
CA GLU A 164 -11.07 0.75 -1.08
C GLU A 164 -10.32 -0.26 -1.97
N ILE A 165 -9.00 -0.10 -2.11
CA ILE A 165 -8.17 -1.11 -2.77
C ILE A 165 -8.14 -2.40 -1.94
N GLY A 166 -8.15 -2.29 -0.61
CA GLY A 166 -8.29 -3.43 0.30
C GLY A 166 -9.51 -4.29 0.01
N HIS A 167 -10.67 -3.69 -0.30
CA HIS A 167 -11.86 -4.42 -0.72
C HIS A 167 -11.66 -5.23 -2.00
N LEU A 168 -10.86 -4.73 -2.95
CA LEU A 168 -10.55 -5.44 -4.20
C LEU A 168 -9.59 -6.61 -4.00
N LEU A 169 -8.74 -6.55 -2.97
CA LEU A 169 -7.73 -7.56 -2.68
C LEU A 169 -8.17 -8.61 -1.63
N LEU A 170 -9.11 -8.24 -0.77
CA LEU A 170 -9.65 -9.14 0.26
C LEU A 170 -10.88 -9.93 -0.20
N GLY A 171 -11.40 -9.64 -1.41
CA GLY A 171 -12.70 -10.15 -1.83
C GLY A 171 -13.84 -9.51 -1.04
N SER A 172 -15.06 -9.99 -1.19
CA SER A 172 -16.29 -9.43 -0.61
C SER A 172 -16.13 -8.87 0.81
N ASN A 173 -16.96 -7.95 1.25
CA ASN A 173 -17.20 -7.44 2.62
C ASN A 173 -16.03 -7.49 3.63
N GLY A 174 -14.81 -7.10 3.20
CA GLY A 174 -13.59 -7.17 4.00
C GLY A 174 -13.54 -6.22 5.22
N HIS A 175 -14.67 -5.71 5.70
CA HIS A 175 -14.69 -4.88 6.91
C HIS A 175 -14.29 -5.69 8.15
N SER A 176 -13.58 -5.02 9.07
CA SER A 176 -13.09 -5.60 10.31
C SER A 176 -13.39 -4.67 11.50
N GLY A 177 -13.30 -5.22 12.71
CA GLY A 177 -13.47 -4.43 13.94
C GLY A 177 -12.32 -3.45 14.21
N SER A 178 -11.18 -3.57 13.53
CA SER A 178 -9.99 -2.75 13.75
C SER A 178 -9.20 -2.51 12.47
N GLY A 179 -8.22 -1.60 12.52
CA GLY A 179 -7.35 -1.28 11.40
C GLY A 179 -8.03 -0.46 10.30
N VAL A 180 -7.37 -0.39 9.15
CA VAL A 180 -7.80 0.43 8.01
C VAL A 180 -9.12 -0.07 7.41
N MET A 181 -9.40 -1.37 7.48
CA MET A 181 -10.65 -1.97 6.97
C MET A 181 -11.84 -1.84 7.94
N ARG A 182 -11.77 -0.97 8.95
CA ARG A 182 -12.94 -0.68 9.78
C ARG A 182 -13.99 0.09 8.97
N ALA A 183 -15.26 -0.37 9.01
CA ALA A 183 -16.35 0.19 8.21
C ALA A 183 -16.65 1.67 8.53
N ARG A 184 -16.39 2.10 9.77
CA ARG A 184 -16.59 3.49 10.20
C ARG A 184 -15.36 3.99 10.95
N TRP A 185 -14.84 5.13 10.54
CA TRP A 185 -13.74 5.79 11.22
C TRP A 185 -14.27 6.92 12.12
N GLU A 186 -14.05 6.73 13.40
CA GLU A 186 -14.32 7.72 14.44
C GLU A 186 -13.05 8.53 14.74
N ARG A 187 -13.11 9.46 15.69
CA ARG A 187 -11.94 10.27 16.10
C ARG A 187 -10.71 9.43 16.44
N LYS A 188 -10.89 8.20 16.95
CA LYS A 188 -9.78 7.28 17.24
C LYS A 188 -9.06 6.88 15.96
N GLN A 189 -9.79 6.46 14.93
CA GLN A 189 -9.23 6.04 13.65
C GLN A 189 -8.59 7.21 12.90
N ILE A 190 -9.19 8.40 12.98
CA ILE A 190 -8.61 9.61 12.40
C ILE A 190 -7.25 9.91 13.06
N ARG A 191 -7.16 9.87 14.39
CA ARG A 191 -5.86 10.02 15.07
C ARG A 191 -4.86 8.92 14.70
N GLN A 192 -5.32 7.68 14.52
CA GLN A 192 -4.46 6.58 14.07
C GLN A 192 -3.95 6.81 12.63
N ALA A 193 -4.78 7.37 11.74
CA ALA A 193 -4.34 7.78 10.40
C ALA A 193 -3.20 8.81 10.50
N MET A 194 -3.39 9.87 11.29
CA MET A 194 -2.39 10.93 11.47
C MET A 194 -1.06 10.45 12.06
N THR A 195 -1.08 9.39 12.86
CA THR A 195 0.12 8.81 13.47
C THR A 195 0.67 7.61 12.69
N GLY A 196 0.10 7.30 11.53
CA GLY A 196 0.50 6.15 10.72
C GLY A 196 0.16 4.78 11.33
N ALA A 197 -0.71 4.74 12.35
CA ALA A 197 -1.09 3.51 13.05
C ALA A 197 -2.34 2.82 12.46
N LEU A 198 -2.97 3.41 11.44
CA LEU A 198 -4.13 2.83 10.78
C LEU A 198 -3.69 1.90 9.65
N LEU A 199 -3.51 0.63 9.96
CA LEU A 199 -2.93 -0.39 9.07
C LEU A 199 -3.90 -1.56 8.85
N PHE A 200 -3.60 -2.42 7.88
CA PHE A 200 -4.22 -3.74 7.77
C PHE A 200 -3.86 -4.62 8.97
N THR A 201 -4.75 -5.52 9.35
CA THR A 201 -4.41 -6.56 10.34
C THR A 201 -3.43 -7.56 9.74
N PRO A 202 -2.67 -8.33 10.56
CA PRO A 202 -1.77 -9.36 10.05
C PRO A 202 -2.46 -10.42 9.19
N GLU A 203 -3.72 -10.73 9.48
CA GLU A 203 -4.52 -11.65 8.68
C GLU A 203 -4.87 -11.05 7.31
N GLN A 204 -5.33 -9.78 7.29
CA GLN A 204 -5.61 -9.07 6.06
C GLN A 204 -4.36 -8.93 5.20
N ALA A 205 -3.20 -8.64 5.80
CA ALA A 205 -1.93 -8.56 5.09
C ALA A 205 -1.59 -9.87 4.37
N ARG A 206 -1.77 -11.03 5.03
CA ARG A 206 -1.55 -12.34 4.39
C ARG A 206 -2.51 -12.60 3.23
N LEU A 207 -3.79 -12.26 3.38
CA LEU A 207 -4.79 -12.41 2.31
C LEU A 207 -4.48 -11.49 1.11
N ILE A 208 -4.09 -10.25 1.38
CA ILE A 208 -3.67 -9.27 0.34
C ILE A 208 -2.47 -9.80 -0.44
N GLN A 209 -1.47 -10.35 0.24
CA GLN A 209 -0.29 -10.95 -0.41
C GLN A 209 -0.70 -12.14 -1.31
N ALA A 210 -1.52 -13.04 -0.80
CA ALA A 210 -2.00 -14.21 -1.55
C ALA A 210 -2.77 -13.81 -2.81
N GLU A 211 -3.68 -12.84 -2.71
CA GLU A 211 -4.45 -12.32 -3.85
C GLU A 211 -3.52 -11.65 -4.88
N ALA A 212 -2.59 -10.82 -4.43
CA ALA A 212 -1.64 -10.15 -5.32
C ALA A 212 -0.72 -11.15 -6.04
N GLN A 213 -0.32 -12.24 -5.40
CA GLN A 213 0.41 -13.34 -6.02
C GLN A 213 -0.43 -14.02 -7.09
N THR A 214 -1.69 -14.34 -6.79
CA THR A 214 -2.63 -14.94 -7.76
C THR A 214 -2.80 -14.05 -8.99
N ARG A 215 -2.99 -12.74 -8.80
CA ARG A 215 -3.08 -11.76 -9.90
C ARG A 215 -1.80 -11.70 -10.73
N THR A 216 -0.64 -11.78 -10.09
CA THR A 216 0.67 -11.79 -10.76
C THR A 216 0.82 -13.04 -11.61
N GLN A 217 0.49 -14.22 -11.09
CA GLN A 217 0.53 -15.48 -11.83
C GLN A 217 -0.41 -15.45 -13.04
N THR A 218 -1.65 -14.96 -12.86
CA THR A 218 -2.61 -14.81 -13.95
C THR A 218 -2.08 -13.88 -15.06
N ARG A 219 -1.41 -12.79 -14.69
CA ARG A 219 -0.77 -11.88 -15.65
C ARG A 219 0.34 -12.56 -16.43
N LEU A 220 1.20 -13.33 -15.77
CA LEU A 220 2.31 -14.06 -16.41
C LEU A 220 1.79 -15.13 -17.38
N GLN A 221 0.76 -15.86 -16.99
CA GLN A 221 0.11 -16.85 -17.86
C GLN A 221 -0.49 -16.19 -19.11
N ALA A 222 -1.20 -15.07 -18.93
CA ALA A 222 -1.77 -14.33 -20.06
C ALA A 222 -0.69 -13.78 -21.01
N ALA A 223 0.45 -13.33 -20.49
CA ALA A 223 1.58 -12.87 -21.29
C ALA A 223 2.22 -14.03 -22.08
N GLY A 224 2.43 -15.17 -21.45
CA GLY A 224 2.96 -16.38 -22.12
C GLY A 224 2.05 -16.88 -23.26
N LEU A 225 0.72 -16.85 -23.04
CA LEU A 225 -0.24 -17.22 -24.09
C LEU A 225 -0.24 -16.24 -25.28
N LYS A 226 -0.04 -14.94 -25.03
CA LYS A 226 0.09 -13.96 -26.12
C LYS A 226 1.35 -14.20 -26.94
N GLU A 227 2.47 -14.47 -26.30
CA GLU A 227 3.74 -14.74 -26.98
C GLU A 227 3.67 -16.03 -27.80
N TYR A 228 3.11 -17.10 -27.22
CA TYR A 228 2.88 -18.34 -27.94
C TYR A 228 2.00 -18.15 -29.21
N ARG A 229 0.90 -17.42 -29.09
CA ARG A 229 0.04 -17.09 -30.23
C ARG A 229 0.78 -16.30 -31.30
N LYS A 230 1.62 -15.35 -30.93
CA LYS A 230 2.43 -14.57 -31.86
C LYS A 230 3.37 -15.49 -32.65
N MET A 231 4.12 -16.35 -31.97
CA MET A 231 5.01 -17.33 -32.63
C MET A 231 4.27 -18.26 -33.63
N MET A 232 3.06 -18.71 -33.26
CA MET A 232 2.27 -19.57 -34.13
C MET A 232 1.73 -18.86 -35.38
N VAL A 233 1.48 -17.53 -35.29
CA VAL A 233 1.06 -16.72 -36.42
C VAL A 233 2.25 -16.45 -37.35
N ASP A 234 3.40 -16.09 -36.78
CA ASP A 234 4.62 -15.80 -37.54
C ASP A 234 5.11 -17.05 -38.29
N HIS A 235 5.03 -18.24 -37.67
CA HIS A 235 5.38 -19.51 -38.32
C HIS A 235 4.42 -19.90 -39.48
N ARG A 236 3.17 -19.42 -39.45
CA ARG A 236 2.19 -19.66 -40.52
C ARG A 236 2.36 -18.72 -41.71
N ALA A 237 3.07 -17.60 -41.50
CA ALA A 237 3.30 -16.58 -42.51
C ALA A 237 4.58 -16.80 -43.35
N GLU A 238 5.45 -17.77 -42.99
CA GLU A 238 6.59 -18.13 -43.82
C GLU A 238 6.07 -18.88 -45.08
N PRO A 239 6.23 -18.28 -46.26
CA PRO A 239 5.86 -19.00 -47.51
C PRO A 239 6.79 -20.19 -47.65
N ALA A 240 6.18 -21.36 -47.99
CA ALA A 240 6.93 -22.50 -48.40
C ALA A 240 7.88 -22.07 -49.54
N SER A 241 9.17 -22.11 -49.28
CA SER A 241 10.18 -21.87 -50.31
C SER A 241 9.96 -22.91 -51.38
N ASP A 242 9.48 -22.45 -52.53
CA ASP A 242 9.29 -23.24 -53.73
C ASP A 242 10.65 -23.76 -54.20
N SER A 243 10.92 -25.02 -53.91
CA SER A 243 12.09 -25.72 -54.40
C SER A 243 11.72 -26.32 -55.79
N THR A 244 11.73 -25.48 -56.80
CA THR A 244 11.75 -25.93 -58.20
C THR A 244 13.16 -25.89 -58.69
N GLU A 245 13.77 -27.08 -58.78
CA GLU A 245 14.80 -27.42 -59.75
C GLU A 245 14.20 -28.24 -60.88
#